data_4ad61023e34bb608641c817543a788a6
#
_entry.id   4ad61023e34bb608641c817543a788a6
#
_cell.length_a   1.000
_cell.length_b   1.000
_cell.length_c   1.000
_cell.angle_alpha   90.00
_cell.angle_beta   90.00
_cell.angle_gamma   90.00
#
_symmetry.space_group_name_H-M   'P 1'
#
loop_
_entity.id
_entity.type
_entity.pdbx_description
1 polymer ?
#
loop_
_entity_poly.entity_id
_entity_poly.type
_entity_poly.pdbx_seq_one_letter_code
_entity_poly.pdbx_strand_id
1 'polypeptide(L)'
;PASRVPESQLSEFLKNGITTVVGLLGTDGVTRSVENLVAKARALTEEGMTVYTLTSSYGYPPTTLTGSVERDIILVPPMIGVKVAVSDHRSSNPGGEELIALATAARRAGLLSNTPGLVTMHMGDGEGRLDPVFYVLDHSDVPAKNLLPTHILRNPGLIDAGADLVRRGGYIDCTAGADDVEVESDAMKLYELLHREGVKLDHVTISSDAFGSQPRFNEEGECIGLTYASPKYLHRTIQILVREGMPLEAALQLLTSTPAVLLGQEGVKGCVAEGADADLLVLDENLDINSLFARGQVAVWEQEVKMKGRFEQ
;
A
#
# COMPACT_ATOMS: atom_id res chain seq x y z
N PRO A 1 -20.50 -1.25 13.22
CA PRO A 1 -21.62 -2.01 12.65
C PRO A 1 -21.14 -3.34 12.09
N ALA A 2 -22.04 -4.34 12.04
CA ALA A 2 -21.75 -5.67 11.52
C ALA A 2 -21.72 -5.73 9.97
N SER A 3 -21.96 -4.61 9.31
CA SER A 3 -21.91 -4.50 7.84
C SER A 3 -20.49 -4.67 7.33
N ARG A 4 -20.33 -5.23 6.15
CA ARG A 4 -19.04 -5.55 5.54
C ARG A 4 -18.83 -4.78 4.24
N VAL A 5 -17.63 -4.28 4.04
CA VAL A 5 -17.20 -3.74 2.75
C VAL A 5 -17.28 -4.86 1.70
N PRO A 6 -17.83 -4.61 0.49
CA PRO A 6 -17.86 -5.62 -0.57
C PRO A 6 -16.45 -6.06 -0.99
N GLU A 7 -16.35 -7.22 -1.59
CA GLU A 7 -15.09 -7.67 -2.17
C GLU A 7 -14.69 -6.79 -3.36
N SER A 8 -13.38 -6.59 -3.50
CA SER A 8 -12.82 -5.85 -4.63
C SER A 8 -13.12 -6.55 -5.97
N GLN A 9 -13.38 -5.76 -6.99
CA GLN A 9 -13.62 -6.22 -8.36
C GLN A 9 -12.47 -5.80 -9.27
N LEU A 10 -12.18 -6.60 -10.29
CA LEU A 10 -11.11 -6.33 -11.26
C LEU A 10 -11.30 -4.97 -11.93
N SER A 11 -12.51 -4.72 -12.45
CA SER A 11 -12.83 -3.48 -13.17
C SER A 11 -12.62 -2.22 -12.33
N GLU A 12 -12.83 -2.30 -11.00
CA GLU A 12 -12.62 -1.17 -10.08
C GLU A 12 -11.16 -0.75 -9.99
N PHE A 13 -10.22 -1.67 -10.12
CA PHE A 13 -8.79 -1.35 -10.18
C PHE A 13 -8.41 -0.83 -11.55
N LEU A 14 -8.81 -1.54 -12.61
CA LEU A 14 -8.39 -1.24 -13.98
C LEU A 14 -8.88 0.13 -14.47
N LYS A 15 -10.14 0.50 -14.19
CA LYS A 15 -10.66 1.83 -14.56
C LYS A 15 -9.93 2.99 -13.88
N ASN A 16 -9.22 2.70 -12.78
CA ASN A 16 -8.42 3.67 -12.03
C ASN A 16 -6.90 3.55 -12.33
N GLY A 17 -6.53 2.87 -13.42
CA GLY A 17 -5.14 2.78 -13.88
C GLY A 17 -4.26 1.83 -13.10
N ILE A 18 -4.82 0.93 -12.30
CA ILE A 18 -4.07 0.03 -11.41
C ILE A 18 -3.95 -1.35 -12.04
N THR A 19 -2.72 -1.82 -12.25
CA THR A 19 -2.38 -3.13 -12.82
C THR A 19 -1.73 -4.07 -11.80
N THR A 20 -1.22 -3.53 -10.70
CA THR A 20 -0.55 -4.28 -9.63
C THR A 20 -1.11 -3.89 -8.28
N VAL A 21 -1.46 -4.88 -7.46
CA VAL A 21 -1.97 -4.65 -6.10
C VAL A 21 -1.24 -5.52 -5.07
N VAL A 22 -1.15 -5.01 -3.85
CA VAL A 22 -0.72 -5.78 -2.68
C VAL A 22 -1.92 -5.93 -1.75
N GLY A 23 -2.52 -7.10 -1.73
CA GLY A 23 -3.64 -7.42 -0.86
C GLY A 23 -3.18 -7.63 0.59
N LEU A 24 -3.95 -7.10 1.54
CA LEU A 24 -3.69 -7.25 2.97
C LEU A 24 -5.01 -7.23 3.76
N LEU A 25 -4.98 -7.74 4.98
CA LEU A 25 -6.08 -7.64 5.91
C LEU A 25 -5.97 -6.36 6.75
N GLY A 26 -7.12 -5.77 7.08
CA GLY A 26 -7.21 -4.65 7.99
C GLY A 26 -7.40 -5.09 9.44
N THR A 27 -8.26 -4.39 10.19
CA THR A 27 -8.55 -4.66 11.59
C THR A 27 -9.22 -6.03 11.81
N ASP A 28 -10.07 -6.47 10.86
CA ASP A 28 -10.74 -7.76 10.93
C ASP A 28 -9.85 -8.88 10.39
N GLY A 29 -9.14 -9.55 11.29
CA GLY A 29 -8.37 -10.75 11.01
C GLY A 29 -9.11 -12.05 11.38
N VAL A 30 -10.40 -11.98 11.71
CA VAL A 30 -11.23 -13.12 12.16
C VAL A 30 -12.23 -13.53 11.09
N THR A 31 -13.08 -12.60 10.65
CA THR A 31 -14.09 -12.88 9.60
C THR A 31 -13.57 -12.60 8.19
N ARG A 32 -12.43 -11.93 8.06
CA ARG A 32 -11.56 -11.82 6.90
C ARG A 32 -10.30 -12.60 7.17
N SER A 33 -10.10 -13.73 6.50
CA SER A 33 -8.97 -14.63 6.77
C SER A 33 -7.86 -14.53 5.73
N VAL A 34 -6.68 -15.00 6.09
CA VAL A 34 -5.53 -15.07 5.17
C VAL A 34 -5.85 -16.01 3.99
N GLU A 35 -6.62 -17.08 4.22
CA GLU A 35 -7.10 -18.00 3.18
C GLU A 35 -7.97 -17.29 2.14
N ASN A 36 -8.93 -16.47 2.62
CA ASN A 36 -9.80 -15.68 1.76
C ASN A 36 -9.00 -14.67 0.93
N LEU A 37 -8.01 -14.00 1.55
CA LEU A 37 -7.12 -13.07 0.88
C LEU A 37 -6.32 -13.75 -0.25
N VAL A 38 -5.74 -14.91 0.03
CA VAL A 38 -4.97 -15.67 -0.98
C VAL A 38 -5.88 -16.16 -2.10
N ALA A 39 -7.08 -16.64 -1.78
CA ALA A 39 -8.05 -17.05 -2.79
C ALA A 39 -8.43 -15.88 -3.73
N LYS A 40 -8.67 -14.68 -3.17
CA LYS A 40 -8.95 -13.47 -3.96
C LYS A 40 -7.76 -13.03 -4.80
N ALA A 41 -6.55 -13.09 -4.25
CA ALA A 41 -5.33 -12.78 -4.99
C ALA A 41 -5.14 -13.68 -6.22
N ARG A 42 -5.39 -14.99 -6.05
CA ARG A 42 -5.33 -15.95 -7.16
C ARG A 42 -6.39 -15.69 -8.22
N ALA A 43 -7.61 -15.34 -7.80
CA ALA A 43 -8.69 -15.01 -8.72
C ALA A 43 -8.33 -13.78 -9.58
N LEU A 44 -7.90 -12.68 -8.96
CA LEU A 44 -7.50 -11.47 -9.70
C LEU A 44 -6.27 -11.71 -10.59
N THR A 45 -5.36 -12.60 -10.18
CA THR A 45 -4.21 -12.98 -11.02
C THR A 45 -4.64 -13.76 -12.27
N GLU A 46 -5.58 -14.70 -12.12
CA GLU A 46 -6.18 -15.43 -13.24
C GLU A 46 -6.95 -14.51 -14.19
N GLU A 47 -7.57 -13.46 -13.64
CA GLU A 47 -8.31 -12.44 -14.36
C GLU A 47 -7.42 -11.37 -15.02
N GLY A 48 -6.09 -11.40 -14.83
CA GLY A 48 -5.14 -10.59 -15.59
C GLY A 48 -4.36 -9.51 -14.83
N MET A 49 -4.54 -9.39 -13.50
CA MET A 49 -3.73 -8.48 -12.67
C MET A 49 -2.44 -9.13 -12.16
N THR A 50 -1.49 -8.30 -11.75
CA THR A 50 -0.38 -8.72 -10.89
C THR A 50 -0.78 -8.51 -9.42
N VAL A 51 -0.76 -9.58 -8.62
CA VAL A 51 -1.23 -9.53 -7.23
C VAL A 51 -0.21 -10.14 -6.29
N TYR A 52 0.19 -9.38 -5.28
CA TYR A 52 0.94 -9.84 -4.12
C TYR A 52 0.06 -9.77 -2.88
N THR A 53 0.47 -10.46 -1.80
CA THR A 53 -0.24 -10.43 -0.52
C THR A 53 0.72 -10.30 0.65
N LEU A 54 0.19 -9.81 1.77
CA LEU A 54 0.85 -9.85 3.06
C LEU A 54 0.08 -10.82 3.97
N THR A 55 0.80 -11.63 4.72
CA THR A 55 0.15 -12.46 5.75
C THR A 55 -0.21 -11.61 6.97
N SER A 56 -1.05 -12.15 7.85
CA SER A 56 -1.55 -11.49 9.07
C SER A 56 -2.52 -10.31 8.82
N SER A 57 -2.85 -9.65 9.92
CA SER A 57 -3.77 -8.51 10.01
C SER A 57 -3.16 -7.44 10.93
N TYR A 58 -3.96 -6.70 11.70
CA TYR A 58 -3.45 -5.72 12.66
C TYR A 58 -2.83 -6.36 13.91
N GLY A 59 -3.25 -7.59 14.26
CA GLY A 59 -2.90 -8.24 15.51
C GLY A 59 -1.46 -8.75 15.60
N TYR A 60 -0.96 -8.84 16.82
CA TYR A 60 0.21 -9.60 17.21
C TYR A 60 -0.15 -10.51 18.38
N PRO A 61 0.24 -11.79 18.41
CA PRO A 61 1.00 -12.54 17.40
C PRO A 61 0.31 -12.57 16.03
N PRO A 62 1.10 -12.68 14.93
CA PRO A 62 0.55 -12.67 13.57
C PRO A 62 -0.34 -13.88 13.29
N THR A 63 -1.50 -13.65 12.67
CA THR A 63 -2.34 -14.71 12.10
C THR A 63 -1.75 -15.15 10.76
N THR A 64 -1.50 -16.45 10.60
CA THR A 64 -0.81 -17.00 9.44
C THR A 64 -1.57 -18.15 8.81
N LEU A 65 -1.34 -18.43 7.53
CA LEU A 65 -1.97 -19.53 6.80
C LEU A 65 -1.35 -20.89 7.15
N THR A 66 -0.02 -20.93 7.30
CA THR A 66 0.72 -22.20 7.42
C THR A 66 1.38 -22.40 8.79
N GLY A 67 1.09 -21.54 9.75
CA GLY A 67 1.57 -21.63 11.12
C GLY A 67 2.76 -20.71 11.47
N SER A 68 3.39 -20.05 10.50
CA SER A 68 4.38 -19.00 10.76
C SER A 68 4.53 -18.05 9.57
N VAL A 69 4.94 -16.81 9.84
CA VAL A 69 5.24 -15.79 8.82
C VAL A 69 6.25 -16.30 7.81
N GLU A 70 7.29 -16.99 8.26
CA GLU A 70 8.33 -17.53 7.39
C GLU A 70 7.77 -18.56 6.42
N ARG A 71 6.97 -19.52 6.91
CA ARG A 71 6.35 -20.54 6.07
C ARG A 71 5.39 -19.94 5.06
N ASP A 72 4.63 -18.93 5.46
CA ASP A 72 3.72 -18.22 4.56
C ASP A 72 4.48 -17.57 3.41
N ILE A 73 5.52 -16.78 3.69
CA ILE A 73 6.31 -16.09 2.68
C ILE A 73 7.06 -17.07 1.77
N ILE A 74 7.60 -18.17 2.31
CA ILE A 74 8.38 -19.13 1.54
C ILE A 74 7.50 -20.05 0.69
N LEU A 75 6.35 -20.47 1.21
CA LEU A 75 5.56 -21.57 0.62
C LEU A 75 4.30 -21.09 -0.14
N VAL A 76 3.88 -19.84 0.03
CA VAL A 76 2.67 -19.31 -0.60
C VAL A 76 3.03 -18.21 -1.61
N PRO A 77 3.07 -18.51 -2.92
CA PRO A 77 3.68 -17.67 -3.94
C PRO A 77 3.28 -16.18 -3.98
N PRO A 78 2.06 -15.73 -3.71
CA PRO A 78 1.80 -14.29 -3.72
C PRO A 78 2.25 -13.56 -2.44
N MET A 79 2.70 -14.28 -1.38
CA MET A 79 3.07 -13.64 -0.11
C MET A 79 4.50 -13.11 -0.15
N ILE A 80 4.62 -11.81 0.12
CA ILE A 80 5.89 -11.08 0.07
C ILE A 80 6.29 -10.43 1.40
N GLY A 81 5.48 -10.58 2.43
CA GLY A 81 5.70 -9.94 3.71
C GLY A 81 4.58 -10.18 4.71
N VAL A 82 4.55 -9.38 5.76
CA VAL A 82 3.61 -9.46 6.86
C VAL A 82 3.01 -8.09 7.19
N LYS A 83 1.74 -8.06 7.62
CA LYS A 83 1.03 -6.88 8.11
C LYS A 83 0.96 -6.89 9.63
N VAL A 84 1.07 -5.69 10.25
CA VAL A 84 0.84 -5.46 11.68
C VAL A 84 0.36 -4.01 11.88
N ALA A 85 -0.31 -3.70 12.99
CA ALA A 85 -0.62 -2.32 13.38
C ALA A 85 0.29 -1.91 14.55
N VAL A 86 0.72 -0.66 14.53
CA VAL A 86 1.64 -0.07 15.52
C VAL A 86 1.14 1.32 15.91
N SER A 87 1.25 1.66 17.19
CA SER A 87 0.81 2.96 17.73
C SER A 87 -0.63 3.31 17.37
N ASP A 88 -1.53 2.32 17.40
CA ASP A 88 -2.94 2.45 17.08
C ASP A 88 -3.79 1.80 18.18
N HIS A 89 -4.94 2.39 18.51
CA HIS A 89 -5.86 1.86 19.52
C HIS A 89 -6.45 0.48 19.17
N ARG A 90 -6.36 0.05 17.90
CA ARG A 90 -6.76 -1.29 17.40
C ARG A 90 -5.58 -2.25 17.33
N SER A 91 -4.38 -1.79 17.65
CA SER A 91 -3.17 -2.60 17.67
C SER A 91 -3.11 -3.49 18.91
N SER A 92 -2.41 -4.61 18.81
CA SER A 92 -1.97 -5.38 19.96
C SER A 92 -0.82 -4.70 20.73
N ASN A 93 -0.38 -3.52 20.28
CA ASN A 93 0.74 -2.75 20.81
C ASN A 93 2.04 -3.58 20.94
N PRO A 94 2.53 -4.20 19.85
CA PRO A 94 3.78 -4.95 19.90
C PRO A 94 4.93 -4.03 20.32
N GLY A 95 5.74 -4.50 21.24
CA GLY A 95 6.96 -3.79 21.65
C GLY A 95 8.09 -3.91 20.62
N GLY A 96 9.18 -3.19 20.85
CA GLY A 96 10.33 -3.20 19.95
C GLY A 96 10.93 -4.60 19.72
N GLU A 97 11.05 -5.40 20.77
CA GLU A 97 11.57 -6.78 20.67
C GLU A 97 10.66 -7.69 19.83
N GLU A 98 9.35 -7.54 19.96
CA GLU A 98 8.37 -8.31 19.18
C GLU A 98 8.41 -7.90 17.71
N LEU A 99 8.59 -6.61 17.42
CA LEU A 99 8.78 -6.12 16.06
C LEU A 99 10.13 -6.57 15.48
N ILE A 100 11.21 -6.63 16.25
CA ILE A 100 12.50 -7.19 15.83
C ILE A 100 12.30 -8.66 15.43
N ALA A 101 11.63 -9.46 16.27
CA ALA A 101 11.38 -10.87 15.98
C ALA A 101 10.56 -11.04 14.68
N LEU A 102 9.49 -10.23 14.52
CA LEU A 102 8.63 -10.24 13.33
C LEU A 102 9.41 -9.84 12.06
N ALA A 103 10.15 -8.74 12.13
CA ALA A 103 10.92 -8.23 11.00
C ALA A 103 12.06 -9.16 10.60
N THR A 104 12.73 -9.78 11.58
CA THR A 104 13.76 -10.80 11.32
C THR A 104 13.19 -12.02 10.63
N ALA A 105 12.02 -12.52 11.07
CA ALA A 105 11.34 -13.65 10.44
C ALA A 105 10.95 -13.32 8.99
N ALA A 106 10.33 -12.17 8.75
CA ALA A 106 9.94 -11.73 7.41
C ALA A 106 11.16 -11.56 6.48
N ARG A 107 12.21 -10.88 6.96
CA ARG A 107 13.46 -10.69 6.21
C ARG A 107 14.11 -12.02 5.84
N ARG A 108 14.26 -12.94 6.80
CA ARG A 108 14.89 -14.26 6.56
C ARG A 108 14.11 -15.06 5.52
N ALA A 109 12.79 -15.04 5.62
CA ALA A 109 11.93 -15.67 4.64
C ALA A 109 12.07 -15.03 3.26
N GLY A 110 12.11 -13.71 3.17
CA GLY A 110 12.34 -12.99 1.93
C GLY A 110 13.66 -13.35 1.24
N LEU A 111 14.75 -13.46 2.01
CA LEU A 111 16.05 -13.92 1.49
C LEU A 111 16.01 -15.34 0.93
N LEU A 112 15.24 -16.24 1.57
CA LEU A 112 15.12 -17.64 1.14
C LEU A 112 14.18 -17.84 -0.06
N SER A 113 13.20 -16.96 -0.24
CA SER A 113 12.20 -17.04 -1.32
C SER A 113 12.42 -16.03 -2.45
N ASN A 114 13.47 -15.21 -2.37
CA ASN A 114 13.73 -14.10 -3.30
C ASN A 114 12.54 -13.11 -3.40
N THR A 115 11.98 -12.77 -2.24
CA THR A 115 10.92 -11.78 -2.10
C THR A 115 11.37 -10.64 -1.18
N PRO A 116 10.69 -9.50 -1.15
CA PRO A 116 11.10 -8.37 -0.31
C PRO A 116 11.21 -8.66 1.19
N GLY A 117 10.35 -9.54 1.72
CA GLY A 117 10.29 -9.79 3.17
C GLY A 117 9.87 -8.53 3.93
N LEU A 118 8.82 -7.85 3.45
CA LEU A 118 8.33 -6.58 4.01
C LEU A 118 7.57 -6.79 5.32
N VAL A 119 7.73 -5.83 6.23
CA VAL A 119 6.81 -5.60 7.35
C VAL A 119 6.07 -4.30 7.08
N THR A 120 4.83 -4.40 6.63
CA THR A 120 3.97 -3.24 6.44
C THR A 120 3.22 -2.94 7.73
N MET A 121 3.39 -1.72 8.24
CA MET A 121 2.86 -1.31 9.54
C MET A 121 1.79 -0.25 9.34
N HIS A 122 0.54 -0.57 9.75
CA HIS A 122 -0.50 0.44 9.89
C HIS A 122 -0.14 1.35 11.07
N MET A 123 0.08 2.62 10.81
CA MET A 123 0.37 3.61 11.83
C MET A 123 -0.91 4.29 12.29
N GLY A 124 -1.15 4.30 13.60
CA GLY A 124 -2.27 5.00 14.22
C GLY A 124 -1.90 6.39 14.73
N ASP A 125 -2.77 6.93 15.59
CA ASP A 125 -2.60 8.24 16.23
C ASP A 125 -1.97 8.16 17.63
N GLY A 126 -1.42 6.99 18.00
CA GLY A 126 -0.76 6.79 19.28
C GLY A 126 0.49 7.67 19.44
N GLU A 127 0.75 8.12 20.66
CA GLU A 127 1.87 9.02 20.99
C GLU A 127 3.25 8.47 20.61
N GLY A 128 3.39 7.12 20.59
CA GLY A 128 4.64 6.45 20.22
C GLY A 128 5.02 6.57 18.75
N ARG A 129 4.09 6.96 17.87
CA ARG A 129 4.37 7.18 16.43
C ARG A 129 5.27 6.10 15.84
N LEU A 130 6.46 6.46 15.30
CA LEU A 130 7.47 5.55 14.75
C LEU A 130 8.53 5.10 15.77
N ASP A 131 8.42 5.41 17.07
CA ASP A 131 9.39 4.97 18.08
C ASP A 131 9.64 3.45 18.05
N PRO A 132 8.62 2.58 17.92
CA PRO A 132 8.87 1.15 17.80
C PRO A 132 9.63 0.75 16.52
N VAL A 133 9.46 1.50 15.43
CA VAL A 133 10.20 1.30 14.17
C VAL A 133 11.66 1.71 14.35
N PHE A 134 11.91 2.85 14.97
CA PHE A 134 13.28 3.31 15.29
C PHE A 134 13.95 2.36 16.27
N TYR A 135 13.22 1.81 17.22
CA TYR A 135 13.76 0.78 18.12
C TYR A 135 14.31 -0.43 17.35
N VAL A 136 13.55 -0.94 16.35
CA VAL A 136 14.04 -2.03 15.49
C VAL A 136 15.35 -1.66 14.80
N LEU A 137 15.43 -0.45 14.25
CA LEU A 137 16.64 0.02 13.54
C LEU A 137 17.83 0.21 14.45
N ASP A 138 17.62 0.58 15.72
CA ASP A 138 18.68 0.87 16.66
C ASP A 138 19.16 -0.38 17.41
N HIS A 139 18.35 -1.45 17.46
CA HIS A 139 18.64 -2.65 18.26
C HIS A 139 18.70 -3.95 17.46
N SER A 140 18.67 -3.87 16.10
CA SER A 140 18.78 -5.05 15.26
C SER A 140 19.52 -4.78 13.94
N ASP A 141 19.88 -5.86 13.23
CA ASP A 141 20.46 -5.79 11.88
C ASP A 141 19.40 -5.80 10.77
N VAL A 142 18.14 -5.55 11.07
CA VAL A 142 17.07 -5.46 10.07
C VAL A 142 17.25 -4.17 9.27
N PRO A 143 17.46 -4.25 7.94
CA PRO A 143 17.59 -3.04 7.13
C PRO A 143 16.29 -2.22 7.10
N ALA A 144 16.41 -0.91 7.11
CA ALA A 144 15.27 0.01 7.07
C ALA A 144 14.31 -0.27 5.89
N LYS A 145 14.82 -0.74 4.75
CA LYS A 145 14.02 -1.09 3.56
C LYS A 145 13.01 -2.24 3.77
N ASN A 146 13.16 -3.04 4.82
CA ASN A 146 12.21 -4.09 5.16
C ASN A 146 11.02 -3.59 5.98
N LEU A 147 11.07 -2.35 6.47
CA LEU A 147 10.07 -1.72 7.32
C LEU A 147 9.31 -0.67 6.51
N LEU A 148 7.99 -0.84 6.34
CA LEU A 148 7.14 0.07 5.58
C LEU A 148 5.98 0.56 6.44
N PRO A 149 6.16 1.64 7.21
CA PRO A 149 5.05 2.29 7.88
C PRO A 149 4.17 3.01 6.85
N THR A 150 2.84 2.78 6.92
CA THR A 150 1.83 3.44 6.09
C THR A 150 0.98 4.42 6.89
N HIS A 151 0.21 5.27 6.21
CA HIS A 151 -0.62 6.34 6.76
C HIS A 151 0.18 7.49 7.38
N ILE A 152 1.36 7.78 6.84
CA ILE A 152 2.28 8.78 7.38
C ILE A 152 1.67 10.19 7.42
N LEU A 153 0.73 10.51 6.52
CA LEU A 153 0.10 11.84 6.46
C LEU A 153 -0.98 12.07 7.54
N ARG A 154 -1.25 11.09 8.39
CA ARG A 154 -2.34 11.11 9.38
C ARG A 154 -2.24 12.26 10.37
N ASN A 155 -1.05 12.57 10.86
CA ASN A 155 -0.83 13.70 11.75
C ASN A 155 0.59 14.28 11.60
N PRO A 156 0.81 15.56 12.03
CA PRO A 156 2.11 16.22 11.85
C PRO A 156 3.28 15.46 12.47
N GLY A 157 3.08 14.82 13.62
CA GLY A 157 4.15 14.08 14.29
C GLY A 157 4.55 12.80 13.56
N LEU A 158 3.63 12.14 12.86
CA LEU A 158 3.96 11.02 11.96
C LEU A 158 4.69 11.51 10.72
N ILE A 159 4.30 12.66 10.17
CA ILE A 159 4.99 13.28 9.02
C ILE A 159 6.46 13.58 9.38
N ASP A 160 6.69 14.15 10.56
CA ASP A 160 8.05 14.44 11.04
C ASP A 160 8.87 13.15 11.21
N ALA A 161 8.31 12.15 11.90
CA ALA A 161 8.96 10.87 12.10
C ALA A 161 9.20 10.11 10.79
N GLY A 162 8.25 10.19 9.83
CA GLY A 162 8.39 9.62 8.49
C GLY A 162 9.55 10.24 7.72
N ALA A 163 9.68 11.58 7.75
CA ALA A 163 10.81 12.28 7.16
C ALA A 163 12.15 11.81 7.78
N ASP A 164 12.20 11.61 9.09
CA ASP A 164 13.40 11.10 9.78
C ASP A 164 13.72 9.66 9.36
N LEU A 165 12.70 8.81 9.17
CA LEU A 165 12.91 7.45 8.68
C LEU A 165 13.50 7.45 7.27
N VAL A 166 13.02 8.32 6.37
CA VAL A 166 13.57 8.46 5.02
C VAL A 166 15.03 8.92 5.06
N ARG A 167 15.38 9.88 5.92
CA ARG A 167 16.79 10.32 6.12
C ARG A 167 17.69 9.18 6.60
N ARG A 168 17.14 8.19 7.30
CA ARG A 168 17.84 6.96 7.73
C ARG A 168 17.85 5.87 6.65
N GLY A 169 17.36 6.15 5.45
CA GLY A 169 17.31 5.19 4.32
C GLY A 169 16.13 4.22 4.34
N GLY A 170 15.11 4.50 5.15
CA GLY A 170 13.87 3.75 5.16
C GLY A 170 12.88 4.22 4.09
N TYR A 171 11.82 3.45 3.91
CA TYR A 171 10.69 3.80 3.05
C TYR A 171 9.49 4.19 3.90
N ILE A 172 8.66 5.06 3.37
CA ILE A 172 7.37 5.42 3.94
C ILE A 172 6.28 5.29 2.89
N ASP A 173 5.07 4.99 3.35
CA ASP A 173 3.89 4.96 2.50
C ASP A 173 2.87 6.00 2.95
N CYS A 174 2.38 6.76 2.00
CA CYS A 174 1.35 7.77 2.20
C CYS A 174 0.05 7.25 1.61
N THR A 175 -1.05 7.37 2.34
CA THR A 175 -2.35 6.95 1.84
C THR A 175 -3.00 8.11 1.11
N ALA A 176 -3.54 7.86 -0.07
CA ALA A 176 -4.42 8.80 -0.73
C ALA A 176 -5.68 9.01 0.10
N GLY A 177 -6.24 10.23 0.11
CA GLY A 177 -7.44 10.56 0.86
C GLY A 177 -8.63 9.66 0.49
N ALA A 178 -9.58 9.50 1.41
CA ALA A 178 -10.74 8.63 1.23
C ALA A 178 -11.93 9.33 0.51
N ASP A 179 -11.90 10.64 0.38
CA ASP A 179 -12.91 11.44 -0.34
C ASP A 179 -12.29 12.64 -1.07
N ASP A 180 -13.13 13.41 -1.76
CA ASP A 180 -12.68 14.52 -2.59
C ASP A 180 -12.09 15.70 -1.78
N VAL A 181 -12.36 15.80 -0.48
CA VAL A 181 -11.80 16.82 0.43
C VAL A 181 -10.47 16.33 1.00
N GLU A 182 -10.45 15.10 1.49
CA GLU A 182 -9.24 14.50 2.08
C GLU A 182 -8.11 14.37 1.04
N VAL A 183 -8.43 13.99 -0.20
CA VAL A 183 -7.39 13.83 -1.24
C VAL A 183 -6.67 15.15 -1.55
N GLU A 184 -7.37 16.28 -1.55
CA GLU A 184 -6.75 17.60 -1.74
C GLU A 184 -5.83 17.93 -0.54
N SER A 185 -6.30 17.74 0.69
CA SER A 185 -5.52 17.97 1.91
C SER A 185 -4.29 17.08 2.00
N ASP A 186 -4.45 15.78 1.73
CA ASP A 186 -3.36 14.82 1.87
C ASP A 186 -2.33 14.95 0.74
N ALA A 187 -2.75 15.30 -0.48
CA ALA A 187 -1.83 15.65 -1.56
C ALA A 187 -0.99 16.89 -1.22
N MET A 188 -1.54 17.89 -0.56
CA MET A 188 -0.79 19.07 -0.11
C MET A 188 0.21 18.72 1.01
N LYS A 189 -0.18 17.93 2.00
CA LYS A 189 0.75 17.43 3.04
C LYS A 189 1.89 16.61 2.42
N LEU A 190 1.57 15.78 1.42
CA LEU A 190 2.56 15.00 0.69
C LEU A 190 3.51 15.92 -0.09
N TYR A 191 2.98 16.91 -0.81
CA TYR A 191 3.79 17.89 -1.52
C TYR A 191 4.77 18.60 -0.58
N GLU A 192 4.31 19.07 0.57
CA GLU A 192 5.15 19.69 1.59
C GLU A 192 6.21 18.71 2.15
N LEU A 193 5.83 17.45 2.41
CA LEU A 193 6.76 16.42 2.89
C LEU A 193 7.88 16.17 1.89
N LEU A 194 7.56 16.07 0.60
CA LEU A 194 8.55 15.82 -0.47
C LEU A 194 9.54 16.98 -0.67
N HIS A 195 9.18 18.21 -0.23
CA HIS A 195 10.06 19.37 -0.29
C HIS A 195 10.90 19.56 0.98
N ARG A 196 10.77 18.70 1.98
CA ARG A 196 11.61 18.77 3.20
C ARG A 196 13.02 18.31 2.91
N GLU A 197 14.00 18.99 3.52
CA GLU A 197 15.41 18.64 3.39
C GLU A 197 15.67 17.17 3.77
N GLY A 198 16.38 16.46 2.89
CA GLY A 198 16.76 15.06 3.08
C GLY A 198 15.64 14.03 2.83
N VAL A 199 14.43 14.45 2.47
CA VAL A 199 13.39 13.52 2.00
C VAL A 199 13.64 13.19 0.53
N LYS A 200 13.85 11.91 0.25
CA LYS A 200 14.12 11.41 -1.10
C LYS A 200 12.83 10.84 -1.69
N LEU A 201 12.51 11.29 -2.90
CA LEU A 201 11.31 10.88 -3.64
C LEU A 201 11.25 9.36 -3.86
N ASP A 202 12.38 8.74 -4.16
CA ASP A 202 12.53 7.29 -4.38
C ASP A 202 12.40 6.43 -3.11
N HIS A 203 12.09 7.05 -1.97
CA HIS A 203 11.80 6.40 -0.69
C HIS A 203 10.36 6.63 -0.22
N VAL A 204 9.53 7.26 -1.04
CA VAL A 204 8.12 7.56 -0.71
C VAL A 204 7.20 6.86 -1.70
N THR A 205 6.22 6.14 -1.19
CA THR A 205 5.15 5.53 -1.99
C THR A 205 3.79 6.12 -1.62
N ILE A 206 2.82 5.96 -2.50
CA ILE A 206 1.42 6.25 -2.22
C ILE A 206 0.62 4.96 -2.38
N SER A 207 -0.27 4.68 -1.45
CA SER A 207 -1.24 3.59 -1.55
C SER A 207 -2.68 4.10 -1.44
N SER A 208 -3.63 3.31 -1.91
CA SER A 208 -5.04 3.70 -1.94
C SER A 208 -5.78 3.34 -0.65
N ASP A 209 -5.27 2.40 0.14
CA ASP A 209 -6.06 1.71 1.18
C ASP A 209 -7.44 1.25 0.67
N ALA A 210 -7.52 0.92 -0.64
CA ALA A 210 -8.76 0.64 -1.34
C ALA A 210 -9.53 -0.50 -0.67
N PHE A 211 -10.86 -0.33 -0.57
CA PHE A 211 -11.77 -1.23 0.14
C PHE A 211 -11.52 -1.32 1.65
N GLY A 212 -10.61 -0.51 2.20
CA GLY A 212 -10.51 -0.27 3.63
C GLY A 212 -11.75 0.45 4.15
N SER A 213 -12.30 0.00 5.29
CA SER A 213 -13.45 0.63 5.92
C SER A 213 -13.06 1.99 6.51
N GLN A 214 -13.79 3.04 6.13
CA GLN A 214 -13.57 4.40 6.60
C GLN A 214 -14.78 4.90 7.38
N PRO A 215 -14.64 5.30 8.67
CA PRO A 215 -15.71 5.96 9.39
C PRO A 215 -15.87 7.41 8.88
N ARG A 216 -17.12 7.85 8.79
CA ARG A 216 -17.46 9.25 8.51
C ARG A 216 -17.92 9.91 9.81
N PHE A 217 -17.33 11.05 10.11
CA PHE A 217 -17.65 11.83 11.31
C PHE A 217 -18.37 13.13 10.92
N ASN A 218 -19.25 13.62 11.79
CA ASN A 218 -19.80 14.96 11.72
C ASN A 218 -18.85 15.99 12.37
N GLU A 219 -19.26 17.26 12.38
CA GLU A 219 -18.47 18.36 12.97
C GLU A 219 -18.29 18.19 14.49
N GLU A 220 -19.20 17.47 15.13
CA GLU A 220 -19.16 17.16 16.57
C GLU A 220 -18.28 15.93 16.89
N GLY A 221 -17.70 15.27 15.87
CA GLY A 221 -16.85 14.09 16.03
C GLY A 221 -17.62 12.77 16.21
N GLU A 222 -18.93 12.75 15.97
CA GLU A 222 -19.75 11.56 16.05
C GLU A 222 -19.70 10.77 14.73
N CYS A 223 -19.56 9.46 14.81
CA CYS A 223 -19.58 8.60 13.62
C CYS A 223 -21.00 8.52 13.04
N ILE A 224 -21.20 9.18 11.92
CA ILE A 224 -22.50 9.27 11.21
C ILE A 224 -22.67 8.22 10.12
N GLY A 225 -21.64 7.43 9.82
CA GLY A 225 -21.72 6.39 8.80
C GLY A 225 -20.39 5.74 8.51
N LEU A 226 -20.42 4.78 7.57
CA LEU A 226 -19.24 4.13 7.03
C LEU A 226 -19.22 4.27 5.51
N THR A 227 -18.01 4.44 4.98
CA THR A 227 -17.70 4.32 3.57
C THR A 227 -16.49 3.38 3.41
N TYR A 228 -15.97 3.25 2.23
CA TYR A 228 -14.70 2.57 1.98
C TYR A 228 -13.84 3.42 1.05
N ALA A 229 -12.52 3.29 1.19
CA ALA A 229 -11.58 4.02 0.37
C ALA A 229 -11.65 3.55 -1.10
N SER A 230 -11.70 4.51 -2.02
CA SER A 230 -11.76 4.23 -3.46
C SER A 230 -10.36 4.30 -4.08
N PRO A 231 -10.00 3.37 -4.98
CA PRO A 231 -8.73 3.42 -5.69
C PRO A 231 -8.57 4.65 -6.61
N LYS A 232 -9.67 5.36 -6.95
CA LYS A 232 -9.65 6.55 -7.82
C LYS A 232 -8.75 7.67 -7.29
N TYR A 233 -8.58 7.75 -5.98
CA TYR A 233 -7.84 8.84 -5.35
C TYR A 233 -6.33 8.75 -5.54
N LEU A 234 -5.78 7.58 -5.91
CA LEU A 234 -4.37 7.48 -6.31
C LEU A 234 -4.08 8.37 -7.51
N HIS A 235 -4.84 8.21 -8.58
CA HIS A 235 -4.67 9.01 -9.80
C HIS A 235 -4.97 10.49 -9.53
N ARG A 236 -6.02 10.77 -8.74
CA ARG A 236 -6.36 12.15 -8.35
C ARG A 236 -5.23 12.83 -7.59
N THR A 237 -4.51 12.13 -6.71
CA THR A 237 -3.32 12.66 -6.02
C THR A 237 -2.26 13.10 -7.02
N ILE A 238 -1.99 12.32 -8.08
CA ILE A 238 -1.03 12.71 -9.12
C ILE A 238 -1.45 13.99 -9.85
N GLN A 239 -2.73 14.10 -10.23
CA GLN A 239 -3.25 15.31 -10.87
C GLN A 239 -3.07 16.54 -9.98
N ILE A 240 -3.29 16.41 -8.67
CA ILE A 240 -3.11 17.51 -7.71
C ILE A 240 -1.64 17.88 -7.59
N LEU A 241 -0.74 16.91 -7.40
CA LEU A 241 0.70 17.17 -7.29
C LEU A 241 1.26 17.89 -8.53
N VAL A 242 0.81 17.49 -9.73
CA VAL A 242 1.22 18.15 -10.99
C VAL A 242 0.63 19.56 -11.07
N ARG A 243 -0.61 19.76 -10.70
CA ARG A 243 -1.25 21.09 -10.63
C ARG A 243 -0.49 22.05 -9.69
N GLU A 244 0.04 21.53 -8.58
CA GLU A 244 0.87 22.29 -7.62
C GLU A 244 2.32 22.50 -8.08
N GLY A 245 2.67 22.03 -9.28
CA GLY A 245 3.96 22.29 -9.93
C GLY A 245 4.98 21.15 -9.85
N MET A 246 4.60 19.98 -9.37
CA MET A 246 5.49 18.81 -9.43
C MET A 246 5.62 18.31 -10.88
N PRO A 247 6.83 17.98 -11.38
CA PRO A 247 6.98 17.33 -12.67
C PRO A 247 6.20 16.01 -12.73
N LEU A 248 5.52 15.74 -13.85
CA LEU A 248 4.69 14.54 -14.01
C LEU A 248 5.46 13.24 -13.72
N GLU A 249 6.67 13.13 -14.25
CA GLU A 249 7.54 11.97 -14.06
C GLU A 249 7.86 11.73 -12.57
N ALA A 250 8.09 12.81 -11.83
CA ALA A 250 8.36 12.75 -10.41
C ALA A 250 7.11 12.35 -9.62
N ALA A 251 5.94 12.87 -9.98
CA ALA A 251 4.68 12.47 -9.36
C ALA A 251 4.35 11.00 -9.64
N LEU A 252 4.51 10.55 -10.88
CA LEU A 252 4.27 9.16 -11.28
C LEU A 252 5.22 8.17 -10.59
N GLN A 253 6.45 8.58 -10.30
CA GLN A 253 7.43 7.74 -9.62
C GLN A 253 6.89 7.18 -8.29
N LEU A 254 6.09 7.95 -7.56
CA LEU A 254 5.49 7.55 -6.28
C LEU A 254 4.53 6.35 -6.40
N LEU A 255 4.00 6.10 -7.61
CA LEU A 255 3.04 5.03 -7.91
C LEU A 255 3.60 3.96 -8.86
N THR A 256 4.80 4.14 -9.39
CA THR A 256 5.36 3.27 -10.42
C THR A 256 6.72 2.69 -10.01
N SER A 257 7.81 3.39 -10.27
CA SER A 257 9.16 2.86 -10.06
C SER A 257 9.51 2.70 -8.58
N THR A 258 9.11 3.61 -7.69
CA THR A 258 9.40 3.45 -6.25
C THR A 258 8.72 2.21 -5.65
N PRO A 259 7.39 1.97 -5.81
CA PRO A 259 6.80 0.73 -5.34
C PRO A 259 7.36 -0.51 -6.06
N ALA A 260 7.75 -0.42 -7.34
CA ALA A 260 8.39 -1.55 -8.03
C ALA A 260 9.72 -1.96 -7.38
N VAL A 261 10.57 -0.99 -7.02
CA VAL A 261 11.82 -1.26 -6.27
C VAL A 261 11.51 -1.91 -4.92
N LEU A 262 10.55 -1.36 -4.17
CA LEU A 262 10.15 -1.86 -2.85
C LEU A 262 9.62 -3.29 -2.92
N LEU A 263 8.90 -3.63 -3.99
CA LEU A 263 8.34 -4.96 -4.23
C LEU A 263 9.35 -5.94 -4.88
N GLY A 264 10.60 -5.54 -5.12
CA GLY A 264 11.60 -6.36 -5.80
C GLY A 264 11.29 -6.60 -7.28
N GLN A 265 10.58 -5.67 -7.91
CA GLN A 265 10.14 -5.73 -9.32
C GLN A 265 10.83 -4.66 -10.19
N GLU A 266 11.97 -4.14 -9.75
CA GLU A 266 12.75 -3.16 -10.50
C GLU A 266 13.10 -3.70 -11.90
N GLY A 267 12.87 -2.90 -12.92
CA GLY A 267 13.08 -3.29 -14.32
C GLY A 267 12.03 -4.24 -14.90
N VAL A 268 11.11 -4.75 -14.08
CA VAL A 268 9.98 -5.59 -14.50
C VAL A 268 8.68 -4.81 -14.48
N LYS A 269 8.49 -3.97 -13.46
CA LYS A 269 7.29 -3.13 -13.25
C LYS A 269 7.68 -1.66 -13.08
N GLY A 270 6.71 -0.77 -13.28
CA GLY A 270 6.88 0.65 -13.01
C GLY A 270 7.81 1.38 -13.99
N CYS A 271 8.12 0.79 -15.13
CA CYS A 271 8.95 1.36 -16.17
C CYS A 271 8.49 0.94 -17.58
N VAL A 272 8.87 1.73 -18.58
CA VAL A 272 8.72 1.38 -19.99
C VAL A 272 10.10 1.01 -20.51
N ALA A 273 10.40 -0.28 -20.56
CA ALA A 273 11.69 -0.81 -20.96
C ALA A 273 11.55 -2.16 -21.68
N GLU A 274 12.55 -2.53 -22.48
CA GLU A 274 12.58 -3.85 -23.11
C GLU A 274 12.68 -4.95 -22.03
N GLY A 275 11.78 -5.93 -22.09
CA GLY A 275 11.70 -7.03 -21.13
C GLY A 275 10.83 -6.74 -19.90
N ALA A 276 10.37 -5.50 -19.71
CA ALA A 276 9.40 -5.19 -18.67
C ALA A 276 8.00 -5.69 -19.04
N ASP A 277 7.15 -5.89 -18.03
CA ASP A 277 5.74 -6.19 -18.25
C ASP A 277 5.05 -5.03 -18.98
N ALA A 278 4.20 -5.34 -19.94
CA ALA A 278 3.44 -4.35 -20.67
C ALA A 278 2.22 -3.87 -19.84
N ASP A 279 2.50 -3.21 -18.74
CA ASP A 279 1.55 -2.46 -17.91
C ASP A 279 1.68 -0.99 -18.29
N LEU A 280 0.82 -0.53 -19.20
CA LEU A 280 0.95 0.80 -19.78
C LEU A 280 -0.32 1.62 -19.54
N LEU A 281 -0.13 2.82 -19.00
CA LEU A 281 -1.20 3.79 -18.79
C LEU A 281 -1.05 4.92 -19.83
N VAL A 282 -2.12 5.20 -20.56
CA VAL A 282 -2.22 6.31 -21.49
C VAL A 282 -3.10 7.39 -20.88
N LEU A 283 -2.54 8.56 -20.67
CA LEU A 283 -3.23 9.75 -20.18
C LEU A 283 -3.52 10.71 -21.34
N ASP A 284 -4.61 11.46 -21.25
CA ASP A 284 -4.88 12.55 -22.16
C ASP A 284 -4.17 13.86 -21.74
N GLU A 285 -4.44 14.97 -22.44
CA GLU A 285 -3.84 16.28 -22.15
C GLU A 285 -4.22 16.88 -20.80
N ASN A 286 -5.33 16.42 -20.20
CA ASN A 286 -5.79 16.81 -18.87
C ASN A 286 -5.29 15.86 -17.76
N LEU A 287 -4.45 14.90 -18.13
CA LEU A 287 -4.00 13.79 -17.28
C LEU A 287 -5.13 12.86 -16.86
N ASP A 288 -6.25 12.81 -17.58
CA ASP A 288 -7.29 11.82 -17.35
C ASP A 288 -6.91 10.48 -18.00
N ILE A 289 -7.34 9.39 -17.36
CA ILE A 289 -7.05 8.03 -17.85
C ILE A 289 -7.81 7.80 -19.15
N ASN A 290 -7.09 7.64 -20.26
CA ASN A 290 -7.67 7.32 -21.55
C ASN A 290 -7.70 5.81 -21.79
N SER A 291 -6.54 5.13 -21.66
CA SER A 291 -6.44 3.70 -21.93
C SER A 291 -5.45 3.04 -20.97
N LEU A 292 -5.67 1.75 -20.72
CA LEU A 292 -4.81 0.94 -19.84
C LEU A 292 -4.55 -0.41 -20.48
N PHE A 293 -3.30 -0.84 -20.45
CA PHE A 293 -2.88 -2.19 -20.76
C PHE A 293 -2.40 -2.87 -19.48
N ALA A 294 -2.89 -4.05 -19.19
CA ALA A 294 -2.46 -4.88 -18.08
C ALA A 294 -1.86 -6.18 -18.61
N ARG A 295 -0.58 -6.42 -18.35
CA ARG A 295 0.17 -7.58 -18.85
C ARG A 295 0.02 -7.77 -20.36
N GLY A 296 0.03 -6.65 -21.11
CA GLY A 296 -0.11 -6.63 -22.56
C GLY A 296 -1.54 -6.80 -23.10
N GLN A 297 -2.53 -6.94 -22.24
CA GLN A 297 -3.94 -7.01 -22.64
C GLN A 297 -4.60 -5.64 -22.49
N VAL A 298 -5.49 -5.28 -23.43
CA VAL A 298 -6.28 -4.05 -23.36
C VAL A 298 -7.29 -4.16 -22.21
N ALA A 299 -7.02 -3.44 -21.12
CA ALA A 299 -7.86 -3.43 -19.93
C ALA A 299 -8.91 -2.31 -19.97
N VAL A 300 -8.48 -1.11 -20.41
CA VAL A 300 -9.34 0.04 -20.66
C VAL A 300 -8.96 0.59 -22.02
N TRP A 301 -9.94 0.96 -22.85
CA TRP A 301 -9.74 1.60 -24.13
C TRP A 301 -10.73 2.74 -24.33
N GLU A 302 -10.19 3.94 -24.57
CA GLU A 302 -11.00 5.16 -24.74
C GLU A 302 -12.00 5.33 -23.57
N GLN A 303 -11.51 5.18 -22.33
CA GLN A 303 -12.24 5.27 -21.06
C GLN A 303 -13.25 4.13 -20.81
N GLU A 304 -13.42 3.19 -21.74
CA GLU A 304 -14.27 2.02 -21.55
C GLU A 304 -13.50 0.83 -20.98
N VAL A 305 -14.01 0.25 -19.91
CA VAL A 305 -13.46 -0.98 -19.33
C VAL A 305 -13.71 -2.15 -20.27
N LYS A 306 -12.64 -2.80 -20.75
CA LYS A 306 -12.69 -3.96 -21.66
C LYS A 306 -12.43 -5.28 -20.93
N MET A 307 -11.73 -5.25 -19.79
CA MET A 307 -11.51 -6.42 -18.95
C MET A 307 -12.38 -6.31 -17.69
N LYS A 308 -13.18 -7.32 -17.46
CA LYS A 308 -13.99 -7.47 -16.24
C LYS A 308 -13.67 -8.81 -15.59
N GLY A 309 -13.83 -8.88 -14.27
CA GLY A 309 -13.82 -10.14 -13.55
C GLY A 309 -14.93 -11.06 -14.02
N ARG A 310 -14.72 -12.37 -13.92
CA ARG A 310 -15.62 -13.40 -14.47
C ARG A 310 -17.07 -13.28 -13.99
N PHE A 311 -17.27 -12.74 -12.80
CA PHE A 311 -18.59 -12.59 -12.18
C PHE A 311 -19.09 -11.14 -12.14
N GLU A 312 -18.39 -10.20 -12.77
CA GLU A 312 -18.84 -8.82 -12.91
C GLU A 312 -19.89 -8.70 -14.02
N GLN A 313 -20.97 -7.94 -13.77
CA GLN A 313 -22.06 -7.70 -14.72
C GLN A 313 -21.80 -6.49 -15.62
#